data_4baa282a70af4719685879aa4776ac8e
#
_entry.id   4baa282a70af4719685879aa4776ac8e
#
_cell.length_a   1.000
_cell.length_b   1.000
_cell.length_c   1.000
_cell.angle_alpha   90.00
_cell.angle_beta   90.00
_cell.angle_gamma   90.00
#
_symmetry.space_group_name_H-M   'P 1'
#
loop_
_entity.id
_entity.type
_entity.pdbx_description
1 polymer ?
#
loop_
_entity_poly.entity_id
_entity_poly.type
_entity_poly.pdbx_seq_one_letter_code
_entity_poly.pdbx_strand_id
1 'polypeptide(L)'
;MFLVRTTLCPAGWRTPASVKQGHSVSEPTWKRYLVDYNEGLGLVYERLVLNDYLDRLLKKHHVQTVLEAPLFGMAGVSGINSVHLAKQGCDVTLVDVNAERLDGIQRIWGELDLSCRFVLREDLTHLPFDDDSFDLAWEWAGLWYLPDAAALLGELVRVSRHLVFVAMPNRLQVGYWLRRILVDKEFFKTVDERWVNMGLIKNALEKQNLRIVEEGVLDIPPWPDTVMPAAELLRRLGIRSKRLERQFSGDDWQWSTMDYYLGKRPELKDIVDGYSFLERIPLPWRLKVIWAHHRYVLGSKR
;
A
#
# COMPACT_ATOMS: atom_id res chain seq x y z
N MET A 1 -12.42 31.04 -9.22
CA MET A 1 -11.74 31.59 -8.04
C MET A 1 -12.60 31.22 -6.85
N PHE A 2 -12.46 30.00 -6.34
CA PHE A 2 -13.20 29.51 -5.16
C PHE A 2 -12.26 29.45 -3.98
N LEU A 3 -12.52 30.32 -3.00
CA LEU A 3 -11.84 30.37 -1.71
C LEU A 3 -12.29 29.15 -0.88
N VAL A 4 -11.37 28.26 -0.57
CA VAL A 4 -11.57 27.23 0.46
C VAL A 4 -11.43 27.90 1.82
N ARG A 5 -12.54 28.09 2.50
CA ARG A 5 -12.58 28.51 3.90
C ARG A 5 -12.17 27.33 4.78
N THR A 6 -11.11 27.50 5.52
CA THR A 6 -10.77 26.70 6.69
C THR A 6 -11.86 26.82 7.75
N THR A 7 -12.62 25.78 7.97
CA THR A 7 -13.52 25.66 9.12
C THR A 7 -12.92 24.68 10.13
N LEU A 8 -12.78 25.18 11.35
CA LEU A 8 -12.35 24.46 12.55
C LEU A 8 -13.18 23.19 12.77
N CYS A 9 -12.52 22.06 13.04
CA CYS A 9 -13.13 20.79 13.41
C CYS A 9 -13.96 20.91 14.69
N PRO A 10 -15.19 20.34 14.75
CA PRO A 10 -15.81 19.97 16.00
C PRO A 10 -15.23 18.63 16.48
N ALA A 11 -14.76 18.62 17.71
CA ALA A 11 -14.34 17.42 18.43
C ALA A 11 -15.51 16.43 18.57
N GLY A 12 -15.33 15.20 18.09
CA GLY A 12 -16.37 14.19 18.32
C GLY A 12 -16.25 12.88 17.57
N TRP A 13 -15.05 12.35 17.30
CA TRP A 13 -14.94 10.94 16.94
C TRP A 13 -14.79 10.11 18.20
N ARG A 14 -15.84 9.38 18.56
CA ARG A 14 -15.77 8.36 19.60
C ARG A 14 -15.06 7.14 19.02
N THR A 15 -13.79 6.97 19.40
CA THR A 15 -13.14 5.66 19.36
C THR A 15 -13.98 4.65 20.12
N PRO A 16 -14.07 3.38 19.68
CA PRO A 16 -14.71 2.34 20.46
C PRO A 16 -14.07 2.27 21.85
N ALA A 17 -14.92 2.28 22.84
CA ALA A 17 -14.73 2.21 24.27
C ALA A 17 -13.29 2.11 24.81
N SER A 18 -12.95 3.11 25.63
CA SER A 18 -11.82 3.19 26.56
C SER A 18 -11.33 1.83 27.08
N VAL A 19 -10.14 1.45 26.63
CA VAL A 19 -9.27 0.55 27.39
C VAL A 19 -8.52 1.40 28.41
N LYS A 20 -8.73 1.09 29.67
CA LYS A 20 -8.12 1.77 30.82
C LYS A 20 -6.58 1.68 30.77
N GLN A 21 -5.97 2.84 30.91
CA GLN A 21 -4.68 3.19 31.51
C GLN A 21 -3.56 2.13 31.53
N GLY A 22 -2.43 2.50 30.88
CA GLY A 22 -1.12 2.00 31.26
C GLY A 22 -0.15 1.66 30.12
N HIS A 23 -0.48 1.89 28.85
CA HIS A 23 0.47 1.75 27.76
C HIS A 23 0.63 3.11 27.09
N SER A 24 1.86 3.59 26.98
CA SER A 24 2.19 4.69 26.08
C SER A 24 1.61 4.32 24.72
N VAL A 25 0.68 5.11 24.21
CA VAL A 25 0.16 4.96 22.86
C VAL A 25 1.37 5.17 21.98
N SER A 26 1.92 4.08 21.42
CA SER A 26 3.02 4.17 20.48
C SER A 26 2.55 5.02 19.30
N GLU A 27 3.35 5.99 18.90
CA GLU A 27 3.02 6.79 17.72
C GLU A 27 2.72 5.89 16.52
N PRO A 28 1.74 6.27 15.67
CA PRO A 28 1.42 5.50 14.47
C PRO A 28 2.66 5.32 13.60
N THR A 29 2.87 4.12 13.08
CA THR A 29 4.05 3.76 12.28
C THR A 29 4.29 4.72 11.11
N TRP A 30 3.22 5.23 10.47
CA TRP A 30 3.32 6.16 9.36
C TRP A 30 4.01 7.49 9.73
N LYS A 31 3.93 7.96 10.98
CA LYS A 31 4.63 9.19 11.44
C LYS A 31 6.15 9.04 11.36
N ARG A 32 6.65 7.87 11.72
CA ARG A 32 8.07 7.57 11.62
C ARG A 32 8.56 7.70 10.18
N TYR A 33 7.82 7.17 9.23
CA TYR A 33 8.21 7.15 7.82
C TYR A 33 8.06 8.49 7.11
N LEU A 34 7.36 9.47 7.69
CA LEU A 34 7.36 10.84 7.19
C LEU A 34 8.68 11.61 7.48
N VAL A 35 9.55 11.08 8.33
CA VAL A 35 10.83 11.69 8.72
C VAL A 35 12.03 10.75 8.57
N ASP A 36 11.82 9.47 8.75
CA ASP A 36 12.82 8.41 8.57
C ASP A 36 12.46 7.57 7.34
N TYR A 37 13.14 7.85 6.23
CA TYR A 37 12.91 7.17 4.96
C TYR A 37 13.58 5.79 4.87
N ASN A 38 14.25 5.33 5.90
CA ASN A 38 14.83 3.97 5.91
C ASN A 38 13.74 2.92 6.10
N GLU A 39 13.23 2.42 4.98
CA GLU A 39 12.09 1.51 4.94
C GLU A 39 12.47 0.03 5.10
N GLY A 40 13.72 -0.31 4.84
CA GLY A 40 14.18 -1.69 4.70
C GLY A 40 13.98 -2.27 3.29
N LEU A 41 14.77 -3.31 2.97
CA LEU A 41 14.79 -3.91 1.63
C LEU A 41 13.41 -4.43 1.20
N GLY A 42 12.63 -5.00 2.11
CA GLY A 42 11.32 -5.58 1.78
C GLY A 42 10.36 -4.55 1.19
N LEU A 43 10.28 -3.36 1.78
CA LEU A 43 9.40 -2.29 1.30
C LEU A 43 9.91 -1.66 0.00
N VAL A 44 11.22 -1.48 -0.14
CA VAL A 44 11.80 -1.03 -1.42
C VAL A 44 11.52 -2.04 -2.53
N TYR A 45 11.65 -3.33 -2.23
CA TYR A 45 11.28 -4.41 -3.16
C TYR A 45 9.81 -4.33 -3.58
N GLU A 46 8.90 -4.28 -2.62
CA GLU A 46 7.45 -4.14 -2.86
C GLU A 46 7.15 -2.98 -3.81
N ARG A 47 7.70 -1.80 -3.51
CA ARG A 47 7.49 -0.58 -4.32
C ARG A 47 8.00 -0.70 -5.74
N LEU A 48 9.21 -1.22 -5.92
CA LEU A 48 9.80 -1.32 -7.26
C LEU A 48 9.14 -2.41 -8.10
N VAL A 49 8.71 -3.51 -7.50
CA VAL A 49 7.90 -4.53 -8.18
C VAL A 49 6.51 -4.00 -8.53
N LEU A 50 5.90 -3.20 -7.66
CA LEU A 50 4.64 -2.51 -7.95
C LEU A 50 4.83 -1.55 -9.14
N ASN A 51 5.92 -0.78 -9.20
CA ASN A 51 6.22 0.11 -10.33
C ASN A 51 6.30 -0.67 -11.65
N ASP A 52 6.94 -1.83 -11.67
CA ASP A 52 7.01 -2.69 -12.86
C ASP A 52 5.62 -3.19 -13.29
N TYR A 53 4.72 -3.44 -12.35
CA TYR A 53 3.34 -3.78 -12.66
C TYR A 53 2.58 -2.57 -13.23
N LEU A 54 2.72 -1.40 -12.61
CA LEU A 54 2.07 -0.17 -13.06
C LEU A 54 2.54 0.23 -14.46
N ASP A 55 3.83 0.05 -14.80
CA ASP A 55 4.33 0.27 -16.16
C ASP A 55 3.63 -0.61 -17.20
N ARG A 56 3.40 -1.88 -16.86
CA ARG A 56 2.66 -2.80 -17.75
C ARG A 56 1.20 -2.36 -17.91
N LEU A 57 0.59 -1.89 -16.82
CA LEU A 57 -0.78 -1.41 -16.80
C LEU A 57 -0.92 -0.14 -17.68
N LEU A 58 -0.02 0.84 -17.52
CA LEU A 58 0.00 2.06 -18.33
C LEU A 58 0.16 1.76 -19.82
N LYS A 59 1.10 0.88 -20.17
CA LYS A 59 1.35 0.48 -21.58
C LYS A 59 0.12 -0.19 -22.21
N LYS A 60 -0.63 -0.95 -21.42
CA LYS A 60 -1.77 -1.73 -21.90
C LYS A 60 -3.06 -0.90 -22.01
N HIS A 61 -3.26 0.08 -21.11
CA HIS A 61 -4.57 0.70 -20.90
C HIS A 61 -4.61 2.23 -21.08
N HIS A 62 -3.50 2.87 -21.50
CA HIS A 62 -3.44 4.32 -21.76
C HIS A 62 -4.01 5.19 -20.61
N VAL A 63 -3.63 4.89 -19.38
CA VAL A 63 -4.10 5.63 -18.19
C VAL A 63 -3.42 7.00 -18.12
N GLN A 64 -4.20 8.07 -17.93
CA GLN A 64 -3.74 9.44 -17.78
C GLN A 64 -4.13 10.04 -16.43
N THR A 65 -5.31 9.70 -15.92
CA THR A 65 -5.83 10.22 -14.66
C THR A 65 -5.99 9.11 -13.64
N VAL A 66 -5.45 9.32 -12.43
CA VAL A 66 -5.36 8.30 -11.39
C VAL A 66 -5.91 8.81 -10.07
N LEU A 67 -6.74 8.01 -9.43
CA LEU A 67 -7.15 8.20 -8.04
C LEU A 67 -6.59 7.07 -7.16
N GLU A 68 -5.90 7.42 -6.08
CA GLU A 68 -5.55 6.49 -5.00
C GLU A 68 -6.33 6.85 -3.73
N ALA A 69 -7.09 5.90 -3.19
CA ALA A 69 -7.85 6.05 -1.95
C ALA A 69 -8.12 4.69 -1.30
N PRO A 70 -7.85 4.53 0.01
CA PRO A 70 -7.14 5.43 0.91
C PRO A 70 -5.63 5.33 0.75
N LEU A 71 -4.89 6.30 1.37
CA LEU A 71 -3.43 6.30 1.34
C LEU A 71 -2.80 5.47 2.47
N PHE A 72 -3.52 4.54 3.00
CA PHE A 72 -2.99 3.68 4.05
C PHE A 72 -1.87 2.81 3.51
N GLY A 73 -0.79 2.78 4.26
CA GLY A 73 0.22 1.75 4.16
C GLY A 73 0.44 1.16 5.55
N MET A 74 0.58 -0.14 5.65
CA MET A 74 0.89 -0.80 6.91
C MET A 74 2.32 -0.51 7.37
N ALA A 75 3.19 -0.22 6.43
CA ALA A 75 4.59 0.05 6.63
C ALA A 75 5.14 0.93 5.48
N GLY A 76 6.29 1.55 5.71
CA GLY A 76 6.94 2.39 4.72
C GLY A 76 6.37 3.81 4.61
N VAL A 77 6.96 4.59 3.72
CA VAL A 77 6.55 5.97 3.47
C VAL A 77 5.13 5.99 2.92
N SER A 78 4.22 6.66 3.64
CA SER A 78 2.82 6.75 3.22
C SER A 78 2.65 7.61 1.98
N GLY A 79 1.67 7.26 1.12
CA GLY A 79 1.24 8.07 -0.01
C GLY A 79 2.22 8.17 -1.18
N ILE A 80 3.24 7.28 -1.26
CA ILE A 80 4.19 7.27 -2.39
C ILE A 80 3.94 6.17 -3.42
N ASN A 81 2.87 5.39 -3.26
CA ASN A 81 2.55 4.32 -4.22
C ASN A 81 2.28 4.87 -5.63
N SER A 82 1.63 6.04 -5.72
CA SER A 82 1.33 6.71 -7.00
C SER A 82 2.47 7.61 -7.51
N VAL A 83 3.58 7.75 -6.80
CA VAL A 83 4.72 8.58 -7.25
C VAL A 83 5.24 8.13 -8.61
N HIS A 84 5.33 6.81 -8.83
CA HIS A 84 5.76 6.27 -10.11
C HIS A 84 4.82 6.69 -11.25
N LEU A 85 3.51 6.63 -11.04
CA LEU A 85 2.51 7.06 -12.03
C LEU A 85 2.66 8.55 -12.38
N ALA A 86 2.88 9.42 -11.37
CA ALA A 86 3.14 10.84 -11.60
C ALA A 86 4.43 11.07 -12.39
N LYS A 87 5.50 10.32 -12.11
CA LYS A 87 6.76 10.36 -12.88
C LYS A 87 6.58 9.88 -14.33
N GLN A 88 5.59 9.03 -14.60
CA GLN A 88 5.20 8.62 -15.95
C GLN A 88 4.25 9.62 -16.64
N GLY A 89 3.94 10.75 -15.97
CA GLY A 89 3.12 11.83 -16.54
C GLY A 89 1.62 11.70 -16.30
N CYS A 90 1.19 10.80 -15.40
CA CYS A 90 -0.23 10.73 -15.00
C CYS A 90 -0.60 11.90 -14.08
N ASP A 91 -1.83 12.39 -14.23
CA ASP A 91 -2.45 13.32 -13.29
C ASP A 91 -2.99 12.52 -12.08
N VAL A 92 -2.37 12.71 -10.92
CA VAL A 92 -2.64 11.91 -9.73
C VAL A 92 -3.46 12.71 -8.71
N THR A 93 -4.51 12.08 -8.19
CA THR A 93 -5.29 12.55 -7.05
C THR A 93 -5.15 11.56 -5.90
N LEU A 94 -4.78 12.05 -4.73
CA LEU A 94 -4.61 11.28 -3.50
C LEU A 94 -5.67 11.68 -2.48
N VAL A 95 -6.38 10.68 -1.94
CA VAL A 95 -7.44 10.90 -0.93
C VAL A 95 -7.08 10.22 0.38
N ASP A 96 -7.12 10.95 1.47
CA ASP A 96 -6.89 10.42 2.81
C ASP A 96 -7.92 10.95 3.82
N VAL A 97 -8.12 10.19 4.89
CA VAL A 97 -9.00 10.54 6.01
C VAL A 97 -8.29 11.33 7.11
N ASN A 98 -6.96 11.38 7.09
CA ASN A 98 -6.15 11.97 8.15
C ASN A 98 -5.39 13.20 7.64
N ALA A 99 -5.73 14.38 8.17
CA ALA A 99 -5.13 15.64 7.76
C ALA A 99 -3.61 15.72 8.01
N GLU A 100 -3.15 15.27 9.19
CA GLU A 100 -1.73 15.31 9.56
C GLU A 100 -0.89 14.43 8.62
N ARG A 101 -1.41 13.24 8.29
CA ARG A 101 -0.75 12.35 7.32
C ARG A 101 -0.73 12.96 5.93
N LEU A 102 -1.84 13.54 5.49
CA LEU A 102 -1.94 14.18 4.19
C LEU A 102 -0.97 15.35 4.04
N ASP A 103 -0.85 16.19 5.09
CA ASP A 103 0.14 17.28 5.13
C ASP A 103 1.59 16.76 5.04
N GLY A 104 1.88 15.65 5.72
CA GLY A 104 3.18 14.97 5.62
C GLY A 104 3.46 14.45 4.21
N ILE A 105 2.48 13.80 3.60
CA ILE A 105 2.58 13.29 2.23
C ILE A 105 2.77 14.42 1.23
N GLN A 106 2.06 15.54 1.39
CA GLN A 106 2.22 16.71 0.53
C GLN A 106 3.67 17.26 0.57
N ARG A 107 4.31 17.26 1.74
CA ARG A 107 5.74 17.64 1.83
C ARG A 107 6.64 16.67 1.09
N ILE A 108 6.40 15.36 1.22
CA ILE A 108 7.16 14.31 0.51
C ILE A 108 7.05 14.49 -1.01
N TRP A 109 5.85 14.76 -1.51
CA TRP A 109 5.65 15.00 -2.94
C TRP A 109 6.32 16.30 -3.40
N GLY A 110 6.34 17.33 -2.54
CA GLY A 110 7.10 18.56 -2.77
C GLY A 110 8.62 18.33 -2.85
N GLU A 111 9.19 17.43 -2.01
CA GLU A 111 10.60 17.05 -2.09
C GLU A 111 10.94 16.32 -3.41
N LEU A 112 9.96 15.64 -4.01
CA LEU A 112 10.11 14.94 -5.30
C LEU A 112 9.88 15.86 -6.51
N ASP A 113 9.52 17.14 -6.28
CA ASP A 113 9.13 18.09 -7.33
C ASP A 113 7.99 17.56 -8.22
N LEU A 114 7.00 16.92 -7.59
CA LEU A 114 5.84 16.33 -8.24
C LEU A 114 4.56 17.06 -7.84
N SER A 115 3.73 17.38 -8.83
CA SER A 115 2.38 17.88 -8.61
C SER A 115 1.41 16.73 -8.37
N CYS A 116 0.47 16.94 -7.44
CA CYS A 116 -0.60 16.02 -7.13
C CYS A 116 -1.79 16.79 -6.55
N ARG A 117 -2.99 16.31 -6.76
CA ARG A 117 -4.18 16.82 -6.08
C ARG A 117 -4.38 16.05 -4.76
N PHE A 118 -4.26 16.77 -3.63
CA PHE A 118 -4.51 16.20 -2.30
C PHE A 118 -5.92 16.53 -1.84
N VAL A 119 -6.66 15.53 -1.38
CA VAL A 119 -8.04 15.66 -0.94
C VAL A 119 -8.20 15.02 0.43
N LEU A 120 -8.51 15.84 1.43
CA LEU A 120 -8.93 15.35 2.75
C LEU A 120 -10.40 14.97 2.69
N ARG A 121 -10.73 13.74 3.04
CA ARG A 121 -12.10 13.26 3.08
C ARG A 121 -12.31 12.31 4.26
N GLU A 122 -13.00 12.76 5.29
CA GLU A 122 -13.26 11.97 6.51
C GLU A 122 -14.15 10.75 6.24
N ASP A 123 -15.04 10.86 5.26
CA ASP A 123 -15.95 9.80 4.84
C ASP A 123 -15.62 9.35 3.41
N LEU A 124 -15.08 8.13 3.28
CA LEU A 124 -14.76 7.52 1.99
C LEU A 124 -15.94 6.77 1.36
N THR A 125 -17.11 6.75 2.02
CA THR A 125 -18.32 6.16 1.44
C THR A 125 -18.94 7.04 0.37
N HIS A 126 -18.46 8.29 0.24
CA HIS A 126 -18.85 9.21 -0.81
C HIS A 126 -17.69 10.13 -1.19
N LEU A 127 -17.04 9.82 -2.31
CA LEU A 127 -15.93 10.61 -2.83
C LEU A 127 -16.42 11.87 -3.56
N PRO A 128 -15.73 13.03 -3.40
CA PRO A 128 -16.20 14.31 -3.96
C PRO A 128 -15.83 14.49 -5.44
N PHE A 129 -16.08 13.46 -6.24
CA PHE A 129 -15.79 13.44 -7.68
C PHE A 129 -17.03 12.97 -8.44
N ASP A 130 -17.15 13.44 -9.66
CA ASP A 130 -18.18 12.97 -10.58
C ASP A 130 -17.92 11.52 -11.03
N ASP A 131 -18.94 10.87 -11.55
CA ASP A 131 -18.81 9.57 -12.16
C ASP A 131 -17.79 9.62 -13.31
N ASP A 132 -17.05 8.52 -13.51
CA ASP A 132 -16.13 8.37 -14.61
C ASP A 132 -15.02 9.47 -14.70
N SER A 133 -14.58 10.02 -13.55
CA SER A 133 -13.59 11.11 -13.48
C SER A 133 -12.15 10.64 -13.69
N PHE A 134 -11.86 9.37 -13.42
CA PHE A 134 -10.50 8.84 -13.45
C PHE A 134 -10.38 7.62 -14.36
N ASP A 135 -9.27 7.49 -15.10
CA ASP A 135 -9.02 6.30 -15.90
C ASP A 135 -8.72 5.07 -15.04
N LEU A 136 -8.04 5.29 -13.91
CA LEU A 136 -7.73 4.28 -12.90
C LEU A 136 -8.10 4.80 -11.50
N ALA A 137 -8.95 4.08 -10.79
CA ALA A 137 -9.14 4.23 -9.35
C ALA A 137 -8.56 3.01 -8.63
N TRP A 138 -7.76 3.22 -7.59
CA TRP A 138 -7.07 2.11 -6.96
C TRP A 138 -6.80 2.27 -5.47
N GLU A 139 -6.51 1.15 -4.82
CA GLU A 139 -6.07 1.08 -3.43
C GLU A 139 -4.99 0.01 -3.24
N TRP A 140 -4.17 0.19 -2.23
CA TRP A 140 -3.11 -0.74 -1.84
C TRP A 140 -3.17 -1.03 -0.35
N ALA A 141 -3.66 -2.22 0.00
CA ALA A 141 -3.72 -2.75 1.36
C ALA A 141 -4.46 -1.89 2.40
N GLY A 142 -5.43 -1.06 1.94
CA GLY A 142 -6.14 -0.12 2.80
C GLY A 142 -7.52 -0.59 3.28
N LEU A 143 -8.18 -1.51 2.57
CA LEU A 143 -9.58 -1.86 2.82
C LEU A 143 -9.87 -2.37 4.25
N TRP A 144 -8.97 -3.14 4.82
CA TRP A 144 -9.18 -3.75 6.14
C TRP A 144 -9.13 -2.77 7.32
N TYR A 145 -8.73 -1.51 7.09
CA TYR A 145 -8.78 -0.44 8.10
C TYR A 145 -10.09 0.33 8.09
N LEU A 146 -10.92 0.12 7.07
CA LEU A 146 -12.11 0.93 6.87
C LEU A 146 -13.33 0.32 7.54
N PRO A 147 -14.20 1.13 8.14
CA PRO A 147 -15.45 0.66 8.72
C PRO A 147 -16.42 0.14 7.63
N ASP A 148 -16.41 0.76 6.45
CA ASP A 148 -17.24 0.36 5.30
C ASP A 148 -16.42 0.34 4.00
N ALA A 149 -15.58 -0.69 3.87
CA ALA A 149 -14.78 -0.89 2.67
C ALA A 149 -15.64 -1.27 1.43
N ALA A 150 -16.85 -1.81 1.64
CA ALA A 150 -17.75 -2.12 0.53
C ALA A 150 -18.24 -0.84 -0.15
N ALA A 151 -18.59 0.18 0.63
CA ALA A 151 -19.00 1.47 0.10
C ALA A 151 -17.84 2.14 -0.67
N LEU A 152 -16.62 2.12 -0.12
CA LEU A 152 -15.45 2.63 -0.85
C LEU A 152 -15.24 1.89 -2.19
N LEU A 153 -15.34 0.55 -2.23
CA LEU A 153 -15.23 -0.20 -3.49
C LEU A 153 -16.29 0.25 -4.50
N GLY A 154 -17.53 0.53 -4.06
CA GLY A 154 -18.56 1.11 -4.89
C GLY A 154 -18.18 2.48 -5.45
N GLU A 155 -17.61 3.34 -4.61
CA GLU A 155 -17.14 4.66 -5.01
C GLU A 155 -15.95 4.60 -5.98
N LEU A 156 -14.96 3.72 -5.74
CA LEU A 156 -13.87 3.52 -6.69
C LEU A 156 -14.38 3.08 -8.06
N VAL A 157 -15.41 2.22 -8.09
CA VAL A 157 -16.06 1.84 -9.36
C VAL A 157 -16.81 3.02 -9.95
N ARG A 158 -17.57 3.79 -9.17
CA ARG A 158 -18.34 4.94 -9.65
C ARG A 158 -17.45 5.98 -10.32
N VAL A 159 -16.37 6.40 -9.64
CA VAL A 159 -15.47 7.46 -10.11
C VAL A 159 -14.48 6.99 -11.18
N SER A 160 -14.32 5.69 -11.35
CA SER A 160 -13.46 5.13 -12.40
C SER A 160 -14.19 5.13 -13.74
N ARG A 161 -13.50 5.55 -14.80
CA ARG A 161 -13.94 5.46 -16.20
C ARG A 161 -13.64 4.11 -16.82
N HIS A 162 -12.50 3.54 -16.47
CA HIS A 162 -12.00 2.32 -17.13
C HIS A 162 -11.59 1.22 -16.15
N LEU A 163 -10.77 1.51 -15.17
CA LEU A 163 -10.09 0.50 -14.38
C LEU A 163 -10.22 0.73 -12.87
N VAL A 164 -10.45 -0.35 -12.16
CA VAL A 164 -10.29 -0.39 -10.70
C VAL A 164 -9.27 -1.46 -10.34
N PHE A 165 -8.22 -1.07 -9.63
CA PHE A 165 -7.20 -1.99 -9.13
C PHE A 165 -7.27 -2.05 -7.61
N VAL A 166 -7.32 -3.26 -7.07
CA VAL A 166 -7.40 -3.51 -5.63
C VAL A 166 -6.36 -4.56 -5.25
N ALA A 167 -5.48 -4.21 -4.33
CA ALA A 167 -4.48 -5.14 -3.80
C ALA A 167 -4.57 -5.23 -2.28
N MET A 168 -4.52 -6.46 -1.75
CA MET A 168 -4.60 -6.73 -0.32
C MET A 168 -3.53 -7.73 0.11
N PRO A 169 -3.14 -7.72 1.40
CA PRO A 169 -2.26 -8.73 1.95
C PRO A 169 -2.78 -10.14 1.69
N ASN A 170 -1.87 -11.04 1.38
CA ASN A 170 -2.21 -12.38 0.97
C ASN A 170 -2.32 -13.34 2.15
N ARG A 171 -3.54 -13.66 2.58
CA ARG A 171 -3.79 -14.62 3.68
C ARG A 171 -3.40 -16.07 3.37
N LEU A 172 -3.08 -16.41 2.12
CA LEU A 172 -2.65 -17.76 1.74
C LEU A 172 -1.14 -17.94 1.89
N GLN A 173 -0.41 -16.88 2.15
CA GLN A 173 1.02 -16.87 2.37
C GLN A 173 1.37 -17.40 3.78
N VAL A 174 2.46 -18.17 3.86
CA VAL A 174 2.90 -18.75 5.13
C VAL A 174 3.26 -17.68 6.17
N GLY A 175 3.92 -16.60 5.77
CA GLY A 175 4.32 -15.50 6.64
C GLY A 175 3.13 -14.76 7.25
N TYR A 176 2.01 -14.63 6.53
CA TYR A 176 0.78 -14.04 7.06
C TYR A 176 0.30 -14.77 8.32
N TRP A 177 0.27 -16.11 8.29
CA TRP A 177 -0.13 -16.92 9.43
C TRP A 177 0.88 -16.89 10.57
N LEU A 178 2.17 -16.85 10.24
CA LEU A 178 3.22 -16.71 11.24
C LEU A 178 3.08 -15.39 12.00
N ARG A 179 2.87 -14.29 11.30
CA ARG A 179 2.58 -12.97 11.91
C ARG A 179 1.33 -13.02 12.76
N ARG A 180 0.24 -13.52 12.22
CA ARG A 180 -1.07 -13.56 12.89
C ARG A 180 -1.03 -14.35 14.20
N ILE A 181 -0.29 -15.47 14.24
CA ILE A 181 -0.28 -16.37 15.39
C ILE A 181 0.81 -15.99 16.41
N LEU A 182 1.99 -15.56 15.94
CA LEU A 182 3.18 -15.45 16.80
C LEU A 182 3.67 -14.02 17.00
N VAL A 183 3.56 -13.15 16.00
CA VAL A 183 4.27 -11.86 15.98
C VAL A 183 3.36 -10.70 16.32
N ASP A 184 2.24 -10.55 15.63
CA ASP A 184 1.43 -9.34 15.58
C ASP A 184 -0.04 -9.55 15.98
N LYS A 185 -0.30 -10.42 16.94
CA LYS A 185 -1.69 -10.78 17.35
C LYS A 185 -2.57 -9.56 17.63
N GLU A 186 -2.02 -8.52 18.24
CA GLU A 186 -2.78 -7.32 18.60
C GLU A 186 -3.15 -6.51 17.36
N PHE A 187 -2.25 -6.43 16.37
CA PHE A 187 -2.55 -5.78 15.10
C PHE A 187 -3.77 -6.41 14.41
N PHE A 188 -3.83 -7.74 14.33
CA PHE A 188 -4.94 -8.45 13.67
C PHE A 188 -6.29 -8.29 14.38
N LYS A 189 -6.31 -7.79 15.63
CA LYS A 189 -7.56 -7.41 16.33
C LYS A 189 -8.07 -6.03 15.92
N THR A 190 -7.24 -5.21 15.29
CA THR A 190 -7.57 -3.83 14.88
C THR A 190 -8.05 -3.69 13.45
N VAL A 191 -7.99 -4.77 12.67
CA VAL A 191 -8.32 -4.79 11.25
C VAL A 191 -9.47 -5.75 10.94
N ASP A 192 -10.21 -5.47 9.88
CA ASP A 192 -11.24 -6.38 9.37
C ASP A 192 -10.66 -7.39 8.37
N GLU A 193 -10.20 -8.53 8.87
CA GLU A 193 -9.60 -9.59 8.06
C GLU A 193 -10.54 -10.17 6.97
N ARG A 194 -11.84 -9.83 6.95
CA ARG A 194 -12.73 -10.25 5.86
C ARG A 194 -12.25 -9.73 4.52
N TRP A 195 -11.66 -8.54 4.50
CA TRP A 195 -11.23 -7.84 3.29
C TRP A 195 -9.92 -8.37 2.66
N VAL A 196 -9.18 -9.26 3.33
CA VAL A 196 -8.10 -10.01 2.66
C VAL A 196 -8.62 -11.20 1.83
N ASN A 197 -9.93 -11.39 1.77
CA ASN A 197 -10.57 -12.41 0.94
C ASN A 197 -10.85 -11.86 -0.47
N MET A 198 -10.02 -12.22 -1.44
CA MET A 198 -10.21 -11.79 -2.83
C MET A 198 -11.57 -12.19 -3.43
N GLY A 199 -12.19 -13.27 -2.94
CA GLY A 199 -13.54 -13.64 -3.35
C GLY A 199 -14.59 -12.61 -2.93
N LEU A 200 -14.46 -12.06 -1.71
CA LEU A 200 -15.35 -11.00 -1.23
C LEU A 200 -15.17 -9.71 -2.06
N ILE A 201 -13.92 -9.33 -2.33
CA ILE A 201 -13.60 -8.14 -3.13
C ILE A 201 -14.14 -8.29 -4.55
N LYS A 202 -13.87 -9.42 -5.22
CA LYS A 202 -14.41 -9.67 -6.56
C LYS A 202 -15.93 -9.58 -6.60
N ASN A 203 -16.61 -10.25 -5.67
CA ASN A 203 -18.06 -10.19 -5.58
C ASN A 203 -18.59 -8.75 -5.35
N ALA A 204 -17.88 -7.93 -4.57
CA ALA A 204 -18.25 -6.54 -4.34
C ALA A 204 -18.11 -5.71 -5.63
N LEU A 205 -17.03 -5.88 -6.37
CA LEU A 205 -16.78 -5.20 -7.65
C LEU A 205 -17.76 -5.67 -8.74
N GLU A 206 -18.00 -6.98 -8.86
CA GLU A 206 -18.93 -7.56 -9.85
C GLU A 206 -20.38 -7.12 -9.62
N LYS A 207 -20.80 -6.93 -8.36
CA LYS A 207 -22.12 -6.35 -8.02
C LYS A 207 -22.28 -4.91 -8.52
N GLN A 208 -21.18 -4.19 -8.73
CA GLN A 208 -21.14 -2.85 -9.34
C GLN A 208 -20.98 -2.90 -10.87
N ASN A 209 -21.24 -4.06 -11.50
CA ASN A 209 -21.11 -4.30 -12.93
C ASN A 209 -19.66 -4.18 -13.47
N LEU A 210 -18.65 -4.27 -12.61
CA LEU A 210 -17.27 -4.30 -13.03
C LEU A 210 -16.86 -5.74 -13.43
N ARG A 211 -16.24 -5.91 -14.59
CA ARG A 211 -15.73 -7.21 -15.02
C ARG A 211 -14.29 -7.39 -14.52
N ILE A 212 -14.02 -8.46 -13.79
CA ILE A 212 -12.65 -8.83 -13.43
C ILE A 212 -11.89 -9.28 -14.69
N VAL A 213 -10.85 -8.55 -15.05
CA VAL A 213 -10.03 -8.80 -16.26
C VAL A 213 -8.68 -9.40 -15.94
N GLU A 214 -8.21 -9.25 -14.69
CA GLU A 214 -6.96 -9.82 -14.23
C GLU A 214 -7.04 -10.12 -12.72
N GLU A 215 -6.44 -11.25 -12.31
CA GLU A 215 -6.23 -11.62 -10.92
C GLU A 215 -4.83 -12.20 -10.80
N GLY A 216 -4.09 -11.80 -9.76
CA GLY A 216 -2.73 -12.26 -9.61
C GLY A 216 -2.15 -12.04 -8.22
N VAL A 217 -0.84 -12.13 -8.18
CA VAL A 217 -0.01 -11.89 -7.01
C VAL A 217 1.12 -10.94 -7.36
N LEU A 218 1.56 -10.18 -6.38
CA LEU A 218 2.69 -9.27 -6.44
C LEU A 218 3.52 -9.41 -5.17
N ASP A 219 4.75 -8.91 -5.22
CA ASP A 219 5.66 -8.89 -4.10
C ASP A 219 6.00 -10.31 -3.65
N ILE A 220 6.87 -10.96 -4.44
CA ILE A 220 7.32 -12.34 -4.26
C ILE A 220 8.84 -12.37 -4.01
N PRO A 221 9.31 -11.79 -2.90
CA PRO A 221 10.74 -11.78 -2.59
C PRO A 221 11.22 -13.19 -2.25
N PRO A 222 12.54 -13.49 -2.36
CA PRO A 222 13.10 -14.78 -1.98
C PRO A 222 13.23 -14.99 -0.46
N TRP A 223 12.67 -14.09 0.34
CA TRP A 223 12.61 -14.19 1.80
C TRP A 223 11.15 -14.17 2.28
N PRO A 224 10.86 -14.76 3.47
CA PRO A 224 9.51 -14.75 4.03
C PRO A 224 9.09 -13.34 4.47
N ASP A 225 7.79 -13.04 4.37
CA ASP A 225 7.22 -11.83 4.94
C ASP A 225 7.36 -11.87 6.47
N THR A 226 8.34 -11.15 6.95
CA THR A 226 8.49 -10.87 8.36
C THR A 226 8.58 -9.36 8.51
N VAL A 227 7.57 -8.71 9.08
CA VAL A 227 7.63 -7.28 9.50
C VAL A 227 8.79 -7.04 10.45
N MET A 228 9.39 -8.10 10.90
CA MET A 228 10.52 -8.13 11.82
C MET A 228 11.82 -8.15 11.03
N PRO A 229 12.84 -7.36 11.41
CA PRO A 229 14.17 -7.50 10.84
C PRO A 229 14.61 -8.97 10.88
N ALA A 230 15.17 -9.47 9.78
CA ALA A 230 15.56 -10.88 9.68
C ALA A 230 16.47 -11.33 10.84
N ALA A 231 17.34 -10.43 11.33
CA ALA A 231 18.17 -10.64 12.50
C ALA A 231 17.36 -10.94 13.78
N GLU A 232 16.27 -10.22 14.01
CA GLU A 232 15.38 -10.43 15.16
C GLU A 232 14.61 -11.75 15.06
N LEU A 233 14.14 -12.10 13.86
CA LEU A 233 13.51 -13.40 13.61
C LEU A 233 14.46 -14.55 13.88
N LEU A 234 15.69 -14.49 13.37
CA LEU A 234 16.72 -15.50 13.59
C LEU A 234 17.06 -15.64 15.08
N ARG A 235 17.14 -14.52 15.80
CA ARG A 235 17.37 -14.51 17.24
C ARG A 235 16.23 -15.20 18.01
N ARG A 236 14.98 -14.94 17.66
CA ARG A 236 13.78 -15.60 18.27
C ARG A 236 13.71 -17.08 17.95
N LEU A 237 14.20 -17.49 16.77
CA LEU A 237 14.31 -18.91 16.39
C LEU A 237 15.56 -19.60 17.01
N GLY A 238 16.32 -18.88 17.86
CA GLY A 238 17.51 -19.44 18.49
C GLY A 238 18.74 -19.56 17.58
N ILE A 239 18.67 -19.03 16.35
CA ILE A 239 19.75 -19.08 15.38
C ILE A 239 20.65 -17.85 15.60
N ARG A 240 21.75 -18.05 16.32
CA ARG A 240 22.79 -17.03 16.55
C ARG A 240 23.91 -17.20 15.53
N SER A 241 23.83 -16.49 14.42
CA SER A 241 24.91 -16.44 13.42
C SER A 241 25.43 -15.02 13.29
N LYS A 242 26.65 -14.78 13.82
CA LYS A 242 27.34 -13.49 13.70
C LYS A 242 27.57 -13.03 12.24
N ARG A 243 27.55 -13.97 11.29
CA ARG A 243 27.70 -13.68 9.85
C ARG A 243 26.38 -13.16 9.27
N LEU A 244 25.25 -13.76 9.64
CA LEU A 244 23.92 -13.32 9.23
C LEU A 244 23.55 -12.01 9.95
N GLU A 245 23.84 -11.88 11.25
CA GLU A 245 23.65 -10.63 11.98
C GLU A 245 24.39 -9.47 11.31
N ARG A 246 25.65 -9.62 10.91
CA ARG A 246 26.39 -8.58 10.18
C ARG A 246 25.83 -8.28 8.79
N GLN A 247 25.27 -9.25 8.11
CA GLN A 247 24.67 -9.08 6.77
C GLN A 247 23.31 -8.36 6.82
N PHE A 248 22.58 -8.46 7.94
CA PHE A 248 21.26 -7.89 8.11
C PHE A 248 21.17 -6.74 9.15
N SER A 249 22.23 -6.49 9.91
CA SER A 249 22.32 -5.42 10.91
C SER A 249 23.35 -4.33 10.57
N GLY A 250 23.84 -4.32 9.34
CA GLY A 250 24.78 -3.29 8.90
C GLY A 250 24.12 -1.90 8.95
N ASP A 251 24.59 -1.05 9.86
CA ASP A 251 24.21 0.37 9.94
C ASP A 251 24.50 1.15 8.64
N ASP A 252 25.21 0.53 7.69
CA ASP A 252 25.66 1.12 6.42
C ASP A 252 24.64 0.98 5.27
N TRP A 253 23.54 0.21 5.45
CA TRP A 253 22.56 -0.02 4.39
C TRP A 253 21.27 0.76 4.65
N GLN A 254 21.17 1.93 4.05
CA GLN A 254 19.90 2.64 3.95
C GLN A 254 19.12 2.11 2.75
N TRP A 255 17.93 1.60 3.02
CA TRP A 255 16.96 1.15 2.02
C TRP A 255 15.84 2.16 1.95
N SER A 256 15.84 3.00 0.94
CA SER A 256 14.90 4.11 0.84
C SER A 256 14.33 4.22 -0.57
N THR A 257 13.02 4.05 -0.69
CA THR A 257 12.30 4.33 -1.93
C THR A 257 12.39 5.81 -2.29
N MET A 258 12.44 6.70 -1.29
CA MET A 258 12.63 8.13 -1.51
C MET A 258 13.98 8.44 -2.15
N ASP A 259 15.07 7.82 -1.69
CA ASP A 259 16.39 8.01 -2.29
C ASP A 259 16.44 7.49 -3.74
N TYR A 260 15.70 6.42 -4.04
CA TYR A 260 15.53 5.97 -5.41
C TYR A 260 14.79 7.02 -6.25
N TYR A 261 13.65 7.52 -5.80
CA TYR A 261 12.86 8.49 -6.55
C TYR A 261 13.55 9.86 -6.71
N LEU A 262 14.39 10.25 -5.74
CA LEU A 262 15.25 11.44 -5.80
C LEU A 262 16.49 11.25 -6.70
N GLY A 263 16.72 10.06 -7.23
CA GLY A 263 17.89 9.74 -8.05
C GLY A 263 19.20 9.62 -7.28
N LYS A 264 19.16 9.58 -5.94
CA LYS A 264 20.34 9.41 -5.09
C LYS A 264 20.86 7.97 -5.09
N ARG A 265 19.95 7.00 -5.23
CA ARG A 265 20.22 5.56 -5.16
C ARG A 265 19.57 4.82 -6.34
N PRO A 266 19.91 5.14 -7.61
CA PRO A 266 19.32 4.49 -8.78
C PRO A 266 19.61 2.99 -8.86
N GLU A 267 20.74 2.53 -8.28
CA GLU A 267 21.15 1.14 -8.25
C GLU A 267 20.21 0.23 -7.46
N LEU A 268 19.30 0.79 -6.63
CA LEU A 268 18.30 0.02 -5.90
C LEU A 268 17.40 -0.79 -6.85
N LYS A 269 17.14 -0.26 -8.07
CA LYS A 269 16.37 -0.99 -9.08
C LYS A 269 17.09 -2.27 -9.53
N ASP A 270 18.38 -2.17 -9.83
CA ASP A 270 19.17 -3.33 -10.26
C ASP A 270 19.26 -4.39 -9.15
N ILE A 271 19.39 -3.95 -7.89
CA ILE A 271 19.41 -4.85 -6.74
C ILE A 271 18.08 -5.58 -6.61
N VAL A 272 16.96 -4.86 -6.68
CA VAL A 272 15.62 -5.45 -6.61
C VAL A 272 15.37 -6.38 -7.81
N ASP A 273 15.80 -6.01 -9.00
CA ASP A 273 15.70 -6.85 -10.18
C ASP A 273 16.47 -8.17 -10.03
N GLY A 274 17.62 -8.14 -9.35
CA GLY A 274 18.36 -9.34 -8.98
C GLY A 274 17.55 -10.29 -8.09
N TYR A 275 16.75 -9.75 -7.18
CA TYR A 275 15.89 -10.55 -6.28
C TYR A 275 14.53 -10.91 -6.87
N SER A 276 14.05 -10.19 -7.90
CA SER A 276 12.70 -10.37 -8.43
C SER A 276 12.56 -11.55 -9.43
N PHE A 277 13.48 -12.52 -9.40
CA PHE A 277 13.43 -13.67 -10.29
C PHE A 277 12.14 -14.49 -10.11
N LEU A 278 11.58 -14.56 -8.89
CA LEU A 278 10.32 -15.25 -8.62
C LEU A 278 9.12 -14.56 -9.26
N GLU A 279 9.16 -13.22 -9.40
CA GLU A 279 8.15 -12.47 -10.16
C GLU A 279 8.13 -12.91 -11.64
N ARG A 280 9.30 -13.10 -12.22
CA ARG A 280 9.50 -13.34 -13.66
C ARG A 280 9.36 -14.81 -14.07
N ILE A 281 9.48 -15.75 -13.13
CA ILE A 281 9.30 -17.18 -13.46
C ILE A 281 7.90 -17.38 -14.05
N PRO A 282 7.75 -18.05 -15.21
CA PRO A 282 6.47 -18.26 -15.89
C PRO A 282 5.63 -19.35 -15.22
N LEU A 283 5.43 -19.25 -13.91
CA LEU A 283 4.54 -20.11 -13.15
C LEU A 283 3.17 -19.45 -12.99
N PRO A 284 2.08 -20.21 -13.03
CA PRO A 284 0.76 -19.69 -12.69
C PRO A 284 0.77 -19.01 -11.32
N TRP A 285 0.10 -17.87 -11.19
CA TRP A 285 0.05 -17.12 -9.92
C TRP A 285 -0.49 -17.98 -8.77
N ARG A 286 -1.34 -18.98 -9.05
CA ARG A 286 -1.88 -19.92 -8.06
C ARG A 286 -0.81 -20.78 -7.39
N LEU A 287 0.34 -20.98 -8.01
CA LEU A 287 1.49 -21.62 -7.38
C LEU A 287 2.35 -20.63 -6.61
N LYS A 288 2.45 -19.40 -7.10
CA LYS A 288 3.21 -18.32 -6.45
C LYS A 288 2.51 -17.79 -5.19
N VAL A 289 1.19 -17.98 -5.06
CA VAL A 289 0.35 -17.41 -3.99
C VAL A 289 0.78 -17.85 -2.59
N ILE A 290 1.39 -19.01 -2.43
CA ILE A 290 1.85 -19.47 -1.12
C ILE A 290 3.03 -18.66 -0.56
N TRP A 291 3.69 -17.89 -1.43
CA TRP A 291 4.89 -17.11 -1.10
C TRP A 291 4.70 -15.61 -1.28
N ALA A 292 3.84 -15.18 -2.19
CA ALA A 292 3.59 -13.78 -2.49
C ALA A 292 2.97 -13.03 -1.30
N HIS A 293 3.37 -11.79 -1.06
CA HIS A 293 2.85 -10.98 0.04
C HIS A 293 1.50 -10.34 -0.28
N HIS A 294 1.27 -9.99 -1.55
CA HIS A 294 0.03 -9.36 -1.97
C HIS A 294 -0.71 -10.17 -3.02
N ARG A 295 -2.03 -10.11 -2.94
CA ARG A 295 -2.95 -10.53 -4.01
C ARG A 295 -3.67 -9.31 -4.55
N TYR A 296 -3.94 -9.33 -5.84
CA TYR A 296 -4.65 -8.24 -6.48
C TYR A 296 -5.73 -8.72 -7.45
N VAL A 297 -6.64 -7.81 -7.73
CA VAL A 297 -7.60 -7.90 -8.83
C VAL A 297 -7.60 -6.60 -9.61
N LEU A 298 -7.72 -6.70 -10.92
CA LEU A 298 -7.97 -5.60 -11.83
C LEU A 298 -9.34 -5.80 -12.45
N GLY A 299 -10.22 -4.86 -12.24
CA GLY A 299 -11.54 -4.81 -12.86
C GLY A 299 -11.58 -3.75 -13.95
N SER A 300 -12.41 -3.98 -14.97
CA SER A 300 -12.65 -3.03 -16.05
C SER A 300 -14.13 -2.78 -16.22
N LYS A 301 -14.53 -1.51 -16.33
CA LYS A 301 -15.83 -1.14 -16.87
C LYS A 301 -15.90 -1.58 -18.36
N ARG A 302 -17.10 -1.90 -18.81
CA ARG A 302 -17.34 -2.31 -20.20
C ARG A 302 -17.39 -1.11 -21.14
#